data_2cf277da5e298227e7f68d023fb6f2aa
#
_entry.id   2cf277da5e298227e7f68d023fb6f2aa
#
_cell.length_a   1.000
_cell.length_b   1.000
_cell.length_c   1.000
_cell.angle_alpha   90.00
_cell.angle_beta   90.00
_cell.angle_gamma   90.00
#
_symmetry.space_group_name_H-M   'P 1'
#
loop_
_entity.id
_entity.type
_entity.pdbx_description
1 polymer ?
#
loop_
_entity_poly.entity_id
_entity_poly.type
_entity_poly.pdbx_seq_one_letter_code
_entity_poly.pdbx_strand_id
1 'polypeptide(L)'
;MKRSFDPAVLEMMDRPQPVSRELERDLERLRQLNRWFGSHRLVSMFMRRWIMPGAQMRVVDLATGSGDIPRLLVDHARRIGAQIEIDAVDRQPATLEIAGKLSADYPEISYHEANVLEWDSPHGYDIALCSLVLHHFSDDDAVKLLRRCRELSNRFVLVSDLRRGFLLRAGVYMLTAVIFREPMTRFDARLSAQRAFSFGEMRDLAIQAEWKNFYRKKFRFARQAVWLQ
;
A
#
# COMPACT_ATOMS: atom_id res chain seq x y z
N MET A 1 -7.06 -4.01 22.42
CA MET A 1 -5.59 -3.74 22.33
C MET A 1 -5.40 -2.33 21.80
N LYS A 2 -4.61 -1.50 22.48
CA LYS A 2 -4.25 -0.16 22.05
C LYS A 2 -3.21 -0.24 20.92
N ARG A 3 -3.23 0.73 19.98
CA ARG A 3 -2.20 0.92 18.96
C ARG A 3 -0.88 1.30 19.65
N SER A 4 0.21 0.68 19.24
CA SER A 4 1.55 1.07 19.69
C SER A 4 2.27 1.69 18.50
N PHE A 5 2.48 3.01 18.55
CA PHE A 5 3.17 3.77 17.52
C PHE A 5 4.24 4.65 18.19
N ASP A 6 5.48 4.46 17.75
CA ASP A 6 6.61 5.30 18.11
C ASP A 6 7.26 5.79 16.80
N PRO A 7 7.26 7.08 16.51
CA PRO A 7 7.84 7.63 15.28
C PRO A 7 9.37 7.48 15.22
N ALA A 8 10.04 7.32 16.36
CA ALA A 8 11.49 7.14 16.41
C ALA A 8 11.93 5.73 15.97
N VAL A 9 11.02 4.75 16.00
CA VAL A 9 11.31 3.36 15.62
C VAL A 9 10.89 3.16 14.16
N LEU A 10 11.80 3.20 13.20
CA LEU A 10 11.51 2.91 11.80
C LEU A 10 11.56 1.41 11.51
N GLU A 11 10.73 0.93 10.59
CA GLU A 11 10.93 -0.39 10.00
C GLU A 11 12.29 -0.45 9.32
N MET A 12 12.92 -1.60 9.30
CA MET A 12 14.28 -1.73 8.75
C MET A 12 14.30 -1.38 7.25
N MET A 13 13.27 -1.77 6.52
CA MET A 13 13.11 -1.43 5.11
C MET A 13 12.92 0.09 4.86
N ASP A 14 12.42 0.83 5.84
CA ASP A 14 12.19 2.28 5.75
C ASP A 14 13.43 3.11 6.09
N ARG A 15 14.49 2.49 6.57
CA ARG A 15 15.75 3.18 6.89
C ARG A 15 16.50 3.48 5.61
N PRO A 16 17.17 4.65 5.50
CA PRO A 16 18.06 4.93 4.39
C PRO A 16 19.12 3.84 4.26
N GLN A 17 19.17 3.17 3.12
CA GLN A 17 20.10 2.08 2.84
C GLN A 17 20.37 1.97 1.34
N PRO A 18 21.54 1.48 0.92
CA PRO A 18 21.82 1.21 -0.49
C PRO A 18 21.04 0.00 -0.99
N VAL A 19 20.93 -0.13 -2.31
CA VAL A 19 20.47 -1.38 -2.94
C VAL A 19 21.37 -2.53 -2.50
N SER A 20 20.78 -3.57 -1.98
CA SER A 20 21.47 -4.76 -1.51
C SER A 20 20.65 -6.02 -1.80
N ARG A 21 21.35 -7.16 -1.86
CA ARG A 21 20.66 -8.46 -2.00
C ARG A 21 19.72 -8.77 -0.83
N GLU A 22 20.00 -8.21 0.33
CA GLU A 22 19.13 -8.36 1.51
C GLU A 22 17.82 -7.60 1.31
N LEU A 23 17.89 -6.34 0.89
CA LEU A 23 16.71 -5.53 0.57
C LEU A 23 15.90 -6.16 -0.58
N GLU A 24 16.54 -6.61 -1.66
CA GLU A 24 15.86 -7.30 -2.78
C GLU A 24 15.08 -8.53 -2.30
N ARG A 25 15.70 -9.38 -1.47
CA ARG A 25 15.05 -10.57 -0.91
C ARG A 25 13.92 -10.23 0.03
N ASP A 26 14.05 -9.17 0.83
CA ASP A 26 13.00 -8.75 1.75
C ASP A 26 11.78 -8.22 0.99
N LEU A 27 11.98 -7.36 0.00
CA LEU A 27 10.93 -6.88 -0.90
C LEU A 27 10.24 -8.02 -1.66
N GLU A 28 11.00 -9.04 -2.10
CA GLU A 28 10.40 -10.21 -2.73
C GLU A 28 9.52 -11.01 -1.76
N ARG A 29 9.95 -11.19 -0.51
CA ARG A 29 9.15 -11.84 0.54
C ARG A 29 7.90 -11.06 0.87
N LEU A 30 8.00 -9.73 0.99
CA LEU A 30 6.83 -8.86 1.20
C LEU A 30 5.82 -9.02 0.06
N ARG A 31 6.29 -9.06 -1.20
CA ARG A 31 5.43 -9.33 -2.36
C ARG A 31 4.74 -10.69 -2.25
N GLN A 32 5.46 -11.74 -1.85
CA GLN A 32 4.89 -13.07 -1.62
C GLN A 32 3.85 -13.06 -0.51
N LEU A 33 4.14 -12.39 0.63
CA LEU A 33 3.20 -12.20 1.73
C LEU A 33 1.94 -11.45 1.27
N ASN A 34 2.09 -10.37 0.49
CA ASN A 34 0.98 -9.61 -0.07
C ASN A 34 0.09 -10.48 -0.96
N ARG A 35 0.70 -11.35 -1.76
CA ARG A 35 -0.02 -12.32 -2.60
C ARG A 35 -0.75 -13.37 -1.77
N TRP A 36 -0.09 -14.01 -0.80
CA TRP A 36 -0.66 -15.12 -0.01
C TRP A 36 -1.68 -14.65 1.00
N PHE A 37 -1.46 -13.50 1.63
CA PHE A 37 -2.36 -12.95 2.65
C PHE A 37 -3.36 -11.94 2.10
N GLY A 38 -3.62 -11.99 0.79
CA GLY A 38 -4.82 -11.46 0.16
C GLY A 38 -4.80 -9.97 -0.18
N SER A 39 -3.67 -9.26 -0.04
CA SER A 39 -3.57 -7.84 -0.44
C SER A 39 -3.77 -7.68 -1.95
N HIS A 40 -3.06 -8.47 -2.76
CA HIS A 40 -3.25 -8.49 -4.22
C HIS A 40 -4.69 -8.81 -4.62
N ARG A 41 -5.32 -9.80 -3.95
CA ARG A 41 -6.72 -10.16 -4.22
C ARG A 41 -7.68 -9.03 -3.86
N LEU A 42 -7.42 -8.32 -2.76
CA LEU A 42 -8.22 -7.19 -2.32
C LEU A 42 -8.17 -6.08 -3.38
N VAL A 43 -6.97 -5.63 -3.76
CA VAL A 43 -6.80 -4.59 -4.79
C VAL A 43 -7.41 -5.04 -6.12
N SER A 44 -7.12 -6.25 -6.59
CA SER A 44 -7.68 -6.78 -7.84
C SER A 44 -9.22 -6.80 -7.87
N MET A 45 -9.87 -7.02 -6.73
CA MET A 45 -11.33 -6.99 -6.64
C MET A 45 -11.90 -5.61 -6.96
N PHE A 46 -11.25 -4.53 -6.49
CA PHE A 46 -11.65 -3.17 -6.80
C PHE A 46 -11.31 -2.79 -8.24
N MET A 47 -10.10 -3.15 -8.69
CA MET A 47 -9.64 -2.80 -10.04
C MET A 47 -10.51 -3.43 -11.12
N ARG A 48 -10.92 -4.69 -10.96
CA ARG A 48 -11.87 -5.36 -11.88
C ARG A 48 -13.22 -4.67 -11.95
N ARG A 49 -13.59 -3.89 -10.96
CA ARG A 49 -14.85 -3.15 -10.92
C ARG A 49 -14.71 -1.73 -11.47
N TRP A 50 -13.53 -1.13 -11.28
CA TRP A 50 -13.28 0.27 -11.61
C TRP A 50 -12.66 0.47 -12.99
N ILE A 51 -11.81 -0.46 -13.42
CA ILE A 51 -11.18 -0.43 -14.74
C ILE A 51 -12.02 -1.31 -15.69
N MET A 52 -12.73 -0.66 -16.60
CA MET A 52 -13.57 -1.32 -17.58
C MET A 52 -12.81 -1.61 -18.87
N PRO A 53 -13.21 -2.60 -19.67
CA PRO A 53 -12.64 -2.83 -21.00
C PRO A 53 -12.64 -1.57 -21.86
N GLY A 54 -11.51 -1.25 -22.50
CA GLY A 54 -11.34 -0.07 -23.34
C GLY A 54 -11.21 1.26 -22.60
N ALA A 55 -11.25 1.27 -21.27
CA ALA A 55 -11.05 2.50 -20.50
C ALA A 55 -9.64 3.04 -20.65
N GLN A 56 -9.50 4.37 -20.53
CA GLN A 56 -8.23 5.04 -20.32
C GLN A 56 -8.23 5.59 -18.90
N MET A 57 -7.22 5.23 -18.10
CA MET A 57 -7.19 5.54 -16.68
C MET A 57 -5.81 6.02 -16.23
N ARG A 58 -5.78 7.07 -15.41
CA ARG A 58 -4.58 7.52 -14.71
C ARG A 58 -4.69 7.11 -13.25
N VAL A 59 -3.65 6.47 -12.75
CA VAL A 59 -3.60 5.92 -11.39
C VAL A 59 -2.40 6.47 -10.65
N VAL A 60 -2.54 6.78 -9.38
CA VAL A 60 -1.40 6.96 -8.47
C VAL A 60 -1.39 5.85 -7.44
N ASP A 61 -0.21 5.26 -7.21
CA ASP A 61 0.05 4.30 -6.14
C ASP A 61 1.01 4.93 -5.12
N LEU A 62 0.48 5.32 -3.98
CA LEU A 62 1.19 6.03 -2.92
C LEU A 62 1.87 5.04 -1.98
N ALA A 63 3.19 5.19 -1.81
CA ALA A 63 4.12 4.28 -1.13
C ALA A 63 4.11 2.89 -1.80
N THR A 64 4.53 2.91 -3.06
CA THR A 64 4.43 1.76 -3.98
C THR A 64 5.35 0.60 -3.61
N GLY A 65 6.37 0.83 -2.80
CA GLY A 65 7.37 -0.18 -2.45
C GLY A 65 8.03 -0.80 -3.69
N SER A 66 8.00 -2.11 -3.82
CA SER A 66 8.58 -2.81 -4.98
C SER A 66 7.75 -2.73 -6.27
N GLY A 67 6.67 -1.96 -6.32
CA GLY A 67 5.81 -1.80 -7.50
C GLY A 67 4.98 -3.03 -7.85
N ASP A 68 4.72 -3.91 -6.90
CA ASP A 68 3.95 -5.14 -7.13
C ASP A 68 2.47 -4.87 -7.46
N ILE A 69 1.89 -3.84 -6.85
CA ILE A 69 0.52 -3.40 -7.15
C ILE A 69 0.44 -2.74 -8.53
N PRO A 70 1.28 -1.76 -8.91
CA PRO A 70 1.31 -1.22 -10.27
C PRO A 70 1.38 -2.29 -11.35
N ARG A 71 2.32 -3.24 -11.26
CA ARG A 71 2.43 -4.33 -12.24
C ARG A 71 1.15 -5.19 -12.30
N LEU A 72 0.53 -5.48 -11.15
CA LEU A 72 -0.75 -6.20 -11.10
C LEU A 72 -1.87 -5.45 -11.83
N LEU A 73 -1.90 -4.12 -11.75
CA LEU A 73 -2.88 -3.28 -12.42
C LEU A 73 -2.64 -3.26 -13.93
N VAL A 74 -1.39 -3.10 -14.37
CA VAL A 74 -1.03 -3.14 -15.80
C VAL A 74 -1.39 -4.49 -16.41
N ASP A 75 -1.03 -5.60 -15.75
CA ASP A 75 -1.41 -6.94 -16.21
C ASP A 75 -2.92 -7.11 -16.36
N HIS A 76 -3.69 -6.52 -15.45
CA HIS A 76 -5.14 -6.53 -15.56
C HIS A 76 -5.63 -5.69 -16.73
N ALA A 77 -5.15 -4.45 -16.87
CA ALA A 77 -5.53 -3.53 -17.95
C ALA A 77 -5.21 -4.13 -19.33
N ARG A 78 -4.00 -4.64 -19.53
CA ARG A 78 -3.59 -5.31 -20.77
C ARG A 78 -4.52 -6.48 -21.13
N ARG A 79 -4.92 -7.29 -20.13
CA ARG A 79 -5.79 -8.45 -20.34
C ARG A 79 -7.19 -8.08 -20.80
N ILE A 80 -7.71 -6.92 -20.42
CA ILE A 80 -9.08 -6.46 -20.78
C ILE A 80 -9.07 -5.41 -21.88
N GLY A 81 -7.90 -5.09 -22.47
CA GLY A 81 -7.78 -4.08 -23.50
C GLY A 81 -7.98 -2.63 -23.01
N ALA A 82 -7.76 -2.37 -21.72
CA ALA A 82 -7.75 -1.02 -21.17
C ALA A 82 -6.35 -0.40 -21.27
N GLN A 83 -6.28 0.93 -21.33
CA GLN A 83 -5.03 1.70 -21.25
C GLN A 83 -4.89 2.27 -19.84
N ILE A 84 -3.70 2.18 -19.26
CA ILE A 84 -3.46 2.67 -17.91
C ILE A 84 -2.10 3.36 -17.85
N GLU A 85 -2.03 4.49 -17.17
CA GLU A 85 -0.80 5.17 -16.81
C GLU A 85 -0.73 5.22 -15.28
N ILE A 86 0.42 4.85 -14.70
CA ILE A 86 0.58 4.76 -13.26
C ILE A 86 1.77 5.58 -12.81
N ASP A 87 1.52 6.57 -11.96
CA ASP A 87 2.55 7.22 -11.17
C ASP A 87 2.72 6.44 -9.85
N ALA A 88 3.87 5.80 -9.69
CA ALA A 88 4.23 4.97 -8.55
C ALA A 88 5.20 5.75 -7.65
N VAL A 89 4.72 6.20 -6.50
CA VAL A 89 5.43 7.13 -5.62
C VAL A 89 5.95 6.42 -4.40
N ASP A 90 7.23 6.60 -4.08
CA ASP A 90 7.83 6.14 -2.83
C ASP A 90 8.95 7.10 -2.40
N ARG A 91 9.28 7.11 -1.11
CA ARG A 91 10.35 7.96 -0.58
C ARG A 91 11.73 7.29 -0.57
N GLN A 92 11.79 5.98 -0.84
CA GLN A 92 13.02 5.18 -0.71
C GLN A 92 13.67 4.95 -2.08
N PRO A 93 14.77 5.66 -2.42
CA PRO A 93 15.40 5.54 -3.74
C PRO A 93 15.88 4.13 -4.04
N ALA A 94 16.44 3.41 -3.06
CA ALA A 94 16.89 2.03 -3.25
C ALA A 94 15.72 1.07 -3.58
N THR A 95 14.56 1.29 -2.96
CA THR A 95 13.34 0.51 -3.24
C THR A 95 12.83 0.81 -4.65
N LEU A 96 12.82 2.09 -5.05
CA LEU A 96 12.41 2.49 -6.41
C LEU A 96 13.37 1.97 -7.49
N GLU A 97 14.66 1.92 -7.24
CA GLU A 97 15.62 1.32 -8.17
C GLU A 97 15.31 -0.16 -8.40
N ILE A 98 15.03 -0.91 -7.33
CA ILE A 98 14.63 -2.32 -7.42
C ILE A 98 13.28 -2.44 -8.15
N ALA A 99 12.30 -1.59 -7.82
CA ALA A 99 11.00 -1.58 -8.45
C ALA A 99 11.11 -1.32 -9.97
N GLY A 100 11.93 -0.36 -10.38
CA GLY A 100 12.22 -0.06 -11.79
C GLY A 100 12.81 -1.25 -12.55
N LYS A 101 13.81 -1.94 -11.94
CA LYS A 101 14.40 -3.16 -12.52
C LYS A 101 13.36 -4.27 -12.69
N LEU A 102 12.49 -4.46 -11.70
CA LEU A 102 11.42 -5.46 -11.75
C LEU A 102 10.29 -5.11 -12.74
N SER A 103 10.22 -3.86 -13.16
CA SER A 103 9.18 -3.32 -14.05
C SER A 103 9.72 -2.91 -15.43
N ALA A 104 10.86 -3.47 -15.87
CA ALA A 104 11.45 -3.14 -17.17
C ALA A 104 10.50 -3.39 -18.36
N ASP A 105 9.59 -4.34 -18.24
CA ASP A 105 8.59 -4.69 -19.27
C ASP A 105 7.23 -3.95 -19.08
N TYR A 106 7.18 -2.93 -18.20
CA TYR A 106 5.97 -2.20 -17.84
C TYR A 106 6.14 -0.68 -18.09
N PRO A 107 6.18 -0.23 -19.36
CA PRO A 107 6.36 1.18 -19.70
C PRO A 107 5.21 2.08 -19.24
N GLU A 108 4.08 1.50 -18.82
CA GLU A 108 2.94 2.22 -18.26
C GLU A 108 3.19 2.75 -16.84
N ILE A 109 4.31 2.36 -16.19
CA ILE A 109 4.62 2.73 -14.81
C ILE A 109 5.77 3.73 -14.77
N SER A 110 5.51 4.90 -14.21
CA SER A 110 6.52 5.92 -13.90
C SER A 110 6.81 5.93 -12.40
N TYR A 111 8.08 5.79 -12.02
CA TYR A 111 8.51 5.78 -10.61
C TYR A 111 8.99 7.17 -10.20
N HIS A 112 8.54 7.64 -9.04
CA HIS A 112 8.84 8.96 -8.50
C HIS A 112 9.32 8.88 -7.05
N GLU A 113 10.50 9.45 -6.79
CA GLU A 113 10.99 9.63 -5.41
C GLU A 113 10.35 10.88 -4.82
N ALA A 114 9.41 10.70 -3.89
CA ALA A 114 8.74 11.81 -3.22
C ALA A 114 8.10 11.38 -1.89
N ASN A 115 7.83 12.39 -1.05
CA ASN A 115 6.99 12.23 0.12
C ASN A 115 5.52 12.15 -0.31
N VAL A 116 4.84 11.05 -0.01
CA VAL A 116 3.44 10.82 -0.40
C VAL A 116 2.47 11.84 0.21
N LEU A 117 2.83 12.49 1.32
CA LEU A 117 2.03 13.55 1.94
C LEU A 117 2.09 14.88 1.16
N GLU A 118 3.11 15.05 0.33
CA GLU A 118 3.40 16.26 -0.44
C GLU A 118 3.26 16.06 -1.95
N TRP A 119 3.09 14.80 -2.38
CA TRP A 119 2.95 14.45 -3.79
C TRP A 119 1.76 15.17 -4.41
N ASP A 120 1.99 15.78 -5.57
CA ASP A 120 0.97 16.47 -6.36
C ASP A 120 1.06 16.12 -7.85
N SER A 121 -0.03 16.34 -8.57
CA SER A 121 -0.07 16.17 -10.01
C SER A 121 -1.01 17.21 -10.63
N PRO A 122 -0.56 17.94 -11.66
CA PRO A 122 -1.36 18.98 -12.28
C PRO A 122 -2.62 18.46 -12.99
N HIS A 123 -2.68 17.17 -13.27
CA HIS A 123 -3.77 16.56 -14.05
C HIS A 123 -4.72 15.69 -13.23
N GLY A 124 -4.42 15.48 -11.94
CA GLY A 124 -5.20 14.58 -11.10
C GLY A 124 -5.18 13.12 -11.60
N TYR A 125 -5.91 12.26 -10.91
CA TYR A 125 -5.99 10.83 -11.21
C TYR A 125 -7.44 10.34 -11.20
N ASP A 126 -7.73 9.28 -11.96
CA ASP A 126 -8.98 8.54 -11.85
C ASP A 126 -9.00 7.68 -10.59
N ILE A 127 -7.85 7.11 -10.23
CA ILE A 127 -7.72 6.21 -9.08
C ILE A 127 -6.52 6.65 -8.22
N ALA A 128 -6.74 6.83 -6.92
CA ALA A 128 -5.67 6.94 -5.94
C ALA A 128 -5.65 5.68 -5.06
N LEU A 129 -4.49 5.03 -5.00
CA LEU A 129 -4.24 3.84 -4.19
C LEU A 129 -3.25 4.15 -3.07
N CYS A 130 -3.51 3.52 -1.92
CA CYS A 130 -2.57 3.48 -0.81
C CYS A 130 -2.73 2.11 -0.14
N SER A 131 -1.71 1.26 -0.21
CA SER A 131 -1.82 -0.14 0.19
C SER A 131 -0.72 -0.55 1.15
N LEU A 132 -1.10 -0.99 2.37
CA LEU A 132 -0.17 -1.51 3.38
C LEU A 132 0.89 -0.50 3.86
N VAL A 133 0.51 0.75 3.96
CA VAL A 133 1.41 1.82 4.41
C VAL A 133 0.80 2.72 5.48
N LEU A 134 -0.53 2.78 5.61
CA LEU A 134 -1.16 3.71 6.55
C LEU A 134 -0.66 3.51 7.98
N HIS A 135 -0.32 2.29 8.36
CA HIS A 135 0.20 1.95 9.68
C HIS A 135 1.62 2.51 9.96
N HIS A 136 2.35 2.98 8.95
CA HIS A 136 3.65 3.66 9.12
C HIS A 136 3.52 5.11 9.60
N PHE A 137 2.33 5.68 9.57
CA PHE A 137 2.09 7.08 9.92
C PHE A 137 1.55 7.25 11.35
N SER A 138 1.81 8.42 11.93
CA SER A 138 1.07 8.89 13.11
C SER A 138 -0.43 9.01 12.80
N ASP A 139 -1.27 9.20 13.82
CA ASP A 139 -2.70 9.39 13.58
C ASP A 139 -2.95 10.66 12.75
N ASP A 140 -2.22 11.75 13.03
CA ASP A 140 -2.34 13.02 12.31
C ASP A 140 -1.86 12.91 10.85
N ASP A 141 -0.74 12.23 10.60
CA ASP A 141 -0.22 12.06 9.24
C ASP A 141 -1.04 11.03 8.45
N ALA A 142 -1.64 10.04 9.11
CA ALA A 142 -2.60 9.14 8.49
C ALA A 142 -3.85 9.91 8.01
N VAL A 143 -4.33 10.88 8.78
CA VAL A 143 -5.42 11.79 8.37
C VAL A 143 -5.00 12.63 7.17
N LYS A 144 -3.78 13.20 7.19
CA LYS A 144 -3.24 13.97 6.04
C LYS A 144 -3.14 13.10 4.78
N LEU A 145 -2.65 11.87 4.91
CA LEU A 145 -2.55 10.94 3.78
C LEU A 145 -3.93 10.61 3.20
N LEU A 146 -4.93 10.37 4.03
CA LEU A 146 -6.30 10.15 3.57
C LEU A 146 -6.87 11.37 2.82
N ARG A 147 -6.64 12.58 3.33
CA ARG A 147 -7.01 13.82 2.62
C ARG A 147 -6.30 13.90 1.27
N ARG A 148 -4.99 13.63 1.27
CA ARG A 148 -4.20 13.65 0.04
C ARG A 148 -4.70 12.67 -1.01
N CYS A 149 -5.02 11.43 -0.61
CA CYS A 149 -5.64 10.47 -1.52
C CYS A 149 -6.93 11.02 -2.16
N ARG A 150 -7.75 11.74 -1.38
CA ARG A 150 -9.00 12.33 -1.87
C ARG A 150 -8.78 13.53 -2.79
N GLU A 151 -7.78 14.36 -2.52
CA GLU A 151 -7.40 15.51 -3.35
C GLU A 151 -6.87 15.08 -4.70
N LEU A 152 -6.06 14.02 -4.73
CA LEU A 152 -5.43 13.50 -5.94
C LEU A 152 -6.42 12.83 -6.89
N SER A 153 -7.54 12.28 -6.38
CA SER A 153 -8.52 11.59 -7.23
C SER A 153 -9.96 12.03 -6.92
N ASN A 154 -10.66 12.42 -7.98
CA ASN A 154 -12.06 12.79 -7.91
C ASN A 154 -13.03 11.61 -8.11
N ARG A 155 -12.51 10.43 -8.49
CA ARG A 155 -13.34 9.31 -8.90
C ARG A 155 -13.25 8.13 -7.95
N PHE A 156 -12.09 7.52 -7.79
CA PHE A 156 -11.91 6.32 -6.98
C PHE A 156 -10.71 6.46 -6.05
N VAL A 157 -10.93 6.22 -4.78
CA VAL A 157 -9.86 6.14 -3.79
C VAL A 157 -9.93 4.82 -3.06
N LEU A 158 -8.83 4.09 -2.96
CA LEU A 158 -8.73 2.87 -2.16
C LEU A 158 -7.56 2.96 -1.19
N VAL A 159 -7.87 2.91 0.08
CA VAL A 159 -6.86 2.74 1.14
C VAL A 159 -7.09 1.39 1.81
N SER A 160 -6.11 0.49 1.68
CA SER A 160 -6.16 -0.85 2.25
C SER A 160 -4.97 -1.08 3.18
N ASP A 161 -5.21 -1.73 4.31
CA ASP A 161 -4.15 -1.95 5.30
C ASP A 161 -4.39 -3.19 6.15
N LEU A 162 -3.41 -3.51 6.98
CA LEU A 162 -3.51 -4.45 8.09
C LEU A 162 -4.60 -4.00 9.05
N ARG A 163 -5.34 -4.96 9.59
CA ARG A 163 -6.32 -4.71 10.64
C ARG A 163 -5.82 -5.25 11.97
N ARG A 164 -5.55 -4.37 12.92
CA ARG A 164 -5.12 -4.76 14.26
C ARG A 164 -6.11 -5.70 14.93
N GLY A 165 -5.59 -6.76 15.53
CA GLY A 165 -6.35 -7.72 16.28
C GLY A 165 -5.46 -8.86 16.80
N PHE A 166 -5.98 -9.64 17.74
CA PHE A 166 -5.25 -10.76 18.33
C PHE A 166 -4.78 -11.77 17.27
N LEU A 167 -5.66 -12.12 16.32
CA LEU A 167 -5.34 -13.08 15.24
C LEU A 167 -4.20 -12.61 14.34
N LEU A 168 -4.15 -11.32 13.97
CA LEU A 168 -3.02 -10.79 13.22
C LEU A 168 -1.73 -10.95 14.00
N ARG A 169 -1.72 -10.48 15.25
CA ARG A 169 -0.53 -10.51 16.09
C ARG A 169 -0.03 -11.94 16.30
N ALA A 170 -0.91 -12.86 16.71
CA ALA A 170 -0.56 -14.26 16.91
C ALA A 170 -0.04 -14.91 15.60
N GLY A 171 -0.71 -14.68 14.48
CA GLY A 171 -0.30 -15.21 13.18
C GLY A 171 1.06 -14.68 12.72
N VAL A 172 1.32 -13.37 12.87
CA VAL A 172 2.62 -12.77 12.52
C VAL A 172 3.73 -13.31 13.41
N TYR A 173 3.50 -13.41 14.72
CA TYR A 173 4.53 -13.96 15.64
C TYR A 173 4.83 -15.42 15.33
N MET A 174 3.82 -16.25 15.04
CA MET A 174 4.01 -17.64 14.65
C MET A 174 4.76 -17.77 13.32
N LEU A 175 4.34 -17.04 12.28
CA LEU A 175 4.99 -17.05 10.97
C LEU A 175 6.45 -16.61 11.04
N THR A 176 6.73 -15.54 11.78
CA THR A 176 8.09 -15.01 11.92
C THR A 176 8.96 -15.83 12.90
N ALA A 177 8.39 -16.70 13.70
CA ALA A 177 9.16 -17.64 14.51
C ALA A 177 9.56 -18.91 13.73
N VAL A 178 8.72 -19.36 12.80
CA VAL A 178 8.88 -20.65 12.12
C VAL A 178 9.37 -20.50 10.68
N ILE A 179 8.76 -19.60 9.90
CA ILE A 179 8.98 -19.51 8.45
C ILE A 179 9.91 -18.35 8.10
N PHE A 180 9.59 -17.14 8.54
CA PHE A 180 10.33 -15.91 8.19
C PHE A 180 11.26 -15.51 9.33
N ARG A 181 12.42 -16.16 9.39
CA ARG A 181 13.38 -15.98 10.50
C ARG A 181 14.37 -14.86 10.28
N GLU A 182 14.43 -14.29 9.08
CA GLU A 182 15.35 -13.21 8.76
C GLU A 182 15.07 -11.97 9.62
N PRO A 183 16.14 -11.31 10.10
CA PRO A 183 16.01 -10.20 11.06
C PRO A 183 15.11 -9.09 10.56
N MET A 184 15.26 -8.64 9.29
CA MET A 184 14.48 -7.56 8.68
C MET A 184 13.00 -7.93 8.61
N THR A 185 12.64 -8.98 7.90
CA THR A 185 11.24 -9.44 7.74
C THR A 185 10.57 -9.70 9.10
N ARG A 186 11.31 -10.29 10.04
CA ARG A 186 10.78 -10.57 11.38
C ARG A 186 10.50 -9.31 12.19
N PHE A 187 11.42 -8.35 12.17
CA PHE A 187 11.28 -7.09 12.88
C PHE A 187 10.12 -6.28 12.30
N ASP A 188 10.14 -6.05 10.97
CA ASP A 188 9.18 -5.21 10.27
C ASP A 188 7.76 -5.78 10.38
N ALA A 189 7.55 -7.08 10.11
CA ALA A 189 6.23 -7.68 10.23
C ALA A 189 5.62 -7.58 11.65
N ARG A 190 6.45 -7.72 12.70
CA ARG A 190 5.98 -7.57 14.08
C ARG A 190 5.64 -6.14 14.43
N LEU A 191 6.45 -5.19 13.94
CA LEU A 191 6.23 -3.76 14.14
C LEU A 191 4.95 -3.31 13.42
N SER A 192 4.77 -3.69 12.16
CA SER A 192 3.55 -3.42 11.37
C SER A 192 2.29 -3.95 12.08
N ALA A 193 2.35 -5.18 12.64
CA ALA A 193 1.22 -5.74 13.37
C ALA A 193 0.86 -4.98 14.66
N GLN A 194 1.82 -4.30 15.29
CA GLN A 194 1.59 -3.46 16.48
C GLN A 194 1.04 -2.08 16.10
N ARG A 195 1.48 -1.55 14.95
CA ARG A 195 1.13 -0.22 14.42
C ARG A 195 -0.20 -0.19 13.66
N ALA A 196 -0.64 -1.34 13.16
CA ALA A 196 -1.87 -1.45 12.39
C ALA A 196 -3.07 -0.79 13.11
N PHE A 197 -3.90 -0.09 12.37
CA PHE A 197 -5.13 0.48 12.90
C PHE A 197 -6.21 -0.60 13.08
N SER A 198 -7.06 -0.44 14.08
CA SER A 198 -8.28 -1.22 14.20
C SER A 198 -9.32 -0.78 13.15
N PHE A 199 -10.38 -1.58 12.98
CA PHE A 199 -11.45 -1.23 12.04
C PHE A 199 -12.23 0.03 12.44
N GLY A 200 -12.31 0.32 13.76
CA GLY A 200 -12.92 1.54 14.27
C GLY A 200 -12.03 2.75 14.02
N GLU A 201 -10.74 2.67 14.38
CA GLU A 201 -9.78 3.74 14.17
C GLU A 201 -9.65 4.13 12.69
N MET A 202 -9.62 3.16 11.77
CA MET A 202 -9.57 3.47 10.33
C MET A 202 -10.80 4.24 9.84
N ARG A 203 -11.99 3.96 10.41
CA ARG A 203 -13.19 4.78 10.18
C ARG A 203 -13.01 6.20 10.71
N ASP A 204 -12.51 6.31 11.94
CA ASP A 204 -12.41 7.59 12.62
C ASP A 204 -11.38 8.49 11.93
N LEU A 205 -10.29 7.93 11.39
CA LEU A 205 -9.34 8.63 10.52
C LEU A 205 -10.01 9.14 9.24
N ALA A 206 -10.84 8.31 8.57
CA ALA A 206 -11.55 8.73 7.36
C ALA A 206 -12.55 9.88 7.66
N ILE A 207 -13.22 9.84 8.81
CA ILE A 207 -14.10 10.94 9.26
C ILE A 207 -13.29 12.22 9.52
N GLN A 208 -12.15 12.13 10.21
CA GLN A 208 -11.24 13.27 10.46
C GLN A 208 -10.62 13.81 9.16
N ALA A 209 -10.42 12.96 8.16
CA ALA A 209 -10.02 13.36 6.82
C ALA A 209 -11.17 13.95 5.98
N GLU A 210 -12.34 14.14 6.58
CA GLU A 210 -13.53 14.72 5.95
C GLU A 210 -14.10 13.90 4.77
N TRP A 211 -13.83 12.61 4.75
CA TRP A 211 -14.41 11.73 3.73
C TRP A 211 -15.93 11.60 3.96
N LYS A 212 -16.70 12.00 2.97
CA LYS A 212 -18.16 11.85 2.95
C LYS A 212 -18.55 10.63 2.13
N ASN A 213 -19.58 9.91 2.57
CA ASN A 213 -20.13 8.75 1.84
C ASN A 213 -19.10 7.66 1.49
N PHE A 214 -18.12 7.47 2.36
CA PHE A 214 -17.12 6.43 2.16
C PHE A 214 -17.64 5.05 2.59
N TYR A 215 -17.07 4.03 1.99
CA TYR A 215 -17.35 2.64 2.31
C TYR A 215 -16.18 2.04 3.09
N ARG A 216 -16.45 0.96 3.84
CA ARG A 216 -15.42 0.22 4.56
C ARG A 216 -15.78 -1.25 4.69
N LYS A 217 -14.76 -2.13 4.67
CA LYS A 217 -14.96 -3.57 4.81
C LYS A 217 -13.77 -4.25 5.47
N LYS A 218 -14.06 -5.30 6.23
CA LYS A 218 -13.07 -6.26 6.74
C LYS A 218 -12.89 -7.36 5.71
N PHE A 219 -11.64 -7.74 5.48
CA PHE A 219 -11.27 -8.85 4.59
C PHE A 219 -10.58 -9.96 5.36
N ARG A 220 -10.39 -11.11 4.70
CA ARG A 220 -9.66 -12.25 5.27
C ARG A 220 -8.22 -11.86 5.59
N PHE A 221 -7.54 -12.68 6.39
CA PHE A 221 -6.14 -12.50 6.78
C PHE A 221 -5.85 -11.12 7.41
N ALA A 222 -6.77 -10.68 8.28
CA ALA A 222 -6.66 -9.40 8.98
C ALA A 222 -6.35 -8.22 8.03
N ARG A 223 -7.01 -8.16 6.88
CA ARG A 223 -7.01 -6.99 6.00
C ARG A 223 -8.28 -6.16 6.22
N GLN A 224 -8.18 -4.88 5.93
CA GLN A 224 -9.30 -3.95 5.91
C GLN A 224 -9.11 -2.92 4.80
N ALA A 225 -10.18 -2.29 4.38
CA ALA A 225 -10.12 -1.17 3.46
C ALA A 225 -11.20 -0.13 3.77
N VAL A 226 -10.90 1.11 3.41
CA VAL A 226 -11.84 2.23 3.23
C VAL A 226 -11.69 2.74 1.80
N TRP A 227 -12.80 3.16 1.18
CA TRP A 227 -12.75 3.63 -0.21
C TRP A 227 -13.85 4.63 -0.52
N LEU A 228 -13.62 5.42 -1.57
CA LEU A 228 -14.58 6.32 -2.23
C LEU A 228 -14.83 5.84 -3.67
N GLN A 229 -16.06 5.98 -4.13
CA GLN A 229 -16.50 5.67 -5.50
C GLN A 229 -17.76 6.45 -5.87
#